data_4b95e269ea62507c16a66ab0076390e3
#
_entry.id   4b95e269ea62507c16a66ab0076390e3
#
_cell.length_a   1.000
_cell.length_b   1.000
_cell.length_c   1.000
_cell.angle_alpha   90.00
_cell.angle_beta   90.00
_cell.angle_gamma   90.00
#
_symmetry.space_group_name_H-M   'P 1'
#
loop_
_entity.id
_entity.type
_entity.pdbx_description
1 polymer ?
#
loop_
_entity_poly.entity_id
_entity_poly.type
_entity_poly.pdbx_seq_one_letter_code
_entity_poly.pdbx_strand_id
1 'polypeptide(L)'
;MIALITGASSGLGLEVSKILAQKGYDIIGVSRHEGEFSKLKDTYPNRKFEFISLDLSFEEGVKSLIDKTKNIDIDYFFDNAGYGMIGHFDDDNIEKEMKMVDLNVKACHRLLKAFTTKFYKRGKGNILVTASAAAFAPAPYMTPYYSTKVYVYYLALGYWRELKERKSKVILSVLCPGPVATNFEKARNVKFNIKPISCQKCASYAVKKSLKGKTVIVPSFKIKCLHFFSHFLPKKFITKVIKKSAD
;
A
#
# COMPACT_ATOMS: atom_id res chain seq x y z
N MET A 1 3.97 -16.17 -14.65
CA MET A 1 4.25 -15.39 -13.42
C MET A 1 2.94 -15.05 -12.75
N ILE A 2 2.87 -15.07 -11.42
CA ILE A 2 1.64 -14.80 -10.66
C ILE A 2 1.86 -13.60 -9.75
N ALA A 3 0.89 -12.66 -9.75
CA ALA A 3 0.86 -11.54 -8.84
C ALA A 3 -0.35 -11.63 -7.89
N LEU A 4 -0.13 -11.45 -6.60
CA LEU A 4 -1.15 -11.33 -5.56
C LEU A 4 -1.30 -9.86 -5.16
N ILE A 5 -2.52 -9.35 -5.17
CA ILE A 5 -2.80 -7.93 -4.94
C ILE A 5 -3.94 -7.79 -3.93
N THR A 6 -3.67 -7.15 -2.78
CA THR A 6 -4.70 -6.79 -1.81
C THR A 6 -5.30 -5.41 -2.15
N GLY A 7 -6.60 -5.23 -1.93
CA GLY A 7 -7.32 -4.03 -2.34
C GLY A 7 -7.45 -3.91 -3.86
N ALA A 8 -7.64 -5.03 -4.57
CA ALA A 8 -7.63 -5.11 -6.03
C ALA A 8 -8.90 -4.56 -6.71
N SER A 9 -10.00 -4.34 -5.99
CA SER A 9 -11.32 -3.97 -6.56
C SER A 9 -11.37 -2.58 -7.19
N SER A 10 -10.47 -1.69 -6.82
CA SER A 10 -10.47 -0.29 -7.29
C SER A 10 -9.10 0.39 -7.08
N GLY A 11 -9.00 1.62 -7.54
CA GLY A 11 -7.86 2.51 -7.24
C GLY A 11 -6.50 1.92 -7.62
N LEU A 12 -5.50 2.06 -6.74
CA LEU A 12 -4.12 1.63 -7.01
C LEU A 12 -4.01 0.12 -7.20
N GLY A 13 -4.75 -0.69 -6.43
CA GLY A 13 -4.74 -2.14 -6.57
C GLY A 13 -5.20 -2.58 -7.97
N LEU A 14 -6.30 -2.01 -8.44
CA LEU A 14 -6.84 -2.27 -9.78
C LEU A 14 -5.86 -1.83 -10.89
N GLU A 15 -5.29 -0.63 -10.78
CA GLU A 15 -4.34 -0.13 -11.80
C GLU A 15 -3.03 -0.94 -11.83
N VAL A 16 -2.54 -1.38 -10.66
CA VAL A 16 -1.38 -2.28 -10.59
C VAL A 16 -1.72 -3.64 -11.20
N SER A 17 -2.95 -4.16 -10.98
CA SER A 17 -3.42 -5.41 -11.61
C SER A 17 -3.39 -5.31 -13.14
N LYS A 18 -3.90 -4.22 -13.71
CA LYS A 18 -3.86 -3.96 -15.17
C LYS A 18 -2.42 -3.94 -15.70
N ILE A 19 -1.54 -3.21 -15.03
CA ILE A 19 -0.14 -3.05 -15.47
C ILE A 19 0.62 -4.38 -15.39
N LEU A 20 0.40 -5.18 -14.34
CA LEU A 20 1.05 -6.48 -14.21
C LEU A 20 0.48 -7.50 -15.20
N ALA A 21 -0.83 -7.48 -15.48
CA ALA A 21 -1.44 -8.29 -16.54
C ALA A 21 -0.83 -7.98 -17.92
N GLN A 22 -0.65 -6.70 -18.27
CA GLN A 22 0.06 -6.27 -19.48
C GLN A 22 1.50 -6.77 -19.54
N LYS A 23 2.15 -6.97 -18.38
CA LYS A 23 3.51 -7.51 -18.27
C LYS A 23 3.56 -9.04 -18.24
N GLY A 24 2.45 -9.71 -18.44
CA GLY A 24 2.39 -11.17 -18.53
C GLY A 24 2.16 -11.90 -17.21
N TYR A 25 1.71 -11.21 -16.16
CA TYR A 25 1.32 -11.85 -14.90
C TYR A 25 -0.14 -12.31 -14.96
N ASP A 26 -0.42 -13.48 -14.40
CA ASP A 26 -1.74 -13.88 -13.94
C ASP A 26 -1.99 -13.21 -12.58
N ILE A 27 -3.23 -12.81 -12.31
CA ILE A 27 -3.54 -11.93 -11.17
C ILE A 27 -4.48 -12.63 -10.18
N ILE A 28 -4.08 -12.66 -8.92
CA ILE A 28 -4.96 -13.01 -7.80
C ILE A 28 -5.30 -11.70 -7.09
N GLY A 29 -6.55 -11.27 -7.21
CA GLY A 29 -7.08 -10.08 -6.56
C GLY A 29 -7.78 -10.42 -5.25
N VAL A 30 -7.53 -9.62 -4.20
CA VAL A 30 -8.14 -9.81 -2.88
C VAL A 30 -8.80 -8.52 -2.43
N SER A 31 -10.08 -8.56 -2.12
CA SER A 31 -10.83 -7.49 -1.44
C SER A 31 -12.18 -8.02 -0.96
N ARG A 32 -12.97 -7.18 -0.28
CA ARG A 32 -14.30 -7.55 0.21
C ARG A 32 -15.31 -7.76 -0.92
N HIS A 33 -15.17 -6.99 -1.99
CA HIS A 33 -16.02 -7.01 -3.18
C HIS A 33 -15.16 -6.96 -4.42
N GLU A 34 -15.59 -7.63 -5.49
CA GLU A 34 -14.82 -7.74 -6.74
C GLU A 34 -14.69 -6.38 -7.47
N GLY A 35 -15.77 -5.58 -7.47
CA GLY A 35 -15.77 -4.26 -8.09
C GLY A 35 -15.39 -4.29 -9.57
N GLU A 36 -14.51 -3.37 -9.99
CA GLU A 36 -14.05 -3.31 -11.38
C GLU A 36 -13.03 -4.40 -11.75
N PHE A 37 -12.54 -5.17 -10.78
CA PHE A 37 -11.61 -6.27 -11.03
C PHE A 37 -12.23 -7.35 -11.94
N SER A 38 -13.54 -7.60 -11.83
CA SER A 38 -14.27 -8.57 -12.66
C SER A 38 -14.13 -8.36 -14.16
N LYS A 39 -13.95 -7.09 -14.59
CA LYS A 39 -13.81 -6.72 -16.01
C LYS A 39 -12.43 -7.01 -16.61
N LEU A 40 -11.44 -7.34 -15.77
CA LEU A 40 -10.07 -7.53 -16.22
C LEU A 40 -9.90 -8.75 -17.12
N LYS A 41 -10.65 -9.82 -16.88
CA LYS A 41 -10.65 -11.03 -17.72
C LYS A 41 -11.03 -10.74 -19.17
N ASP A 42 -11.99 -9.84 -19.37
CA ASP A 42 -12.45 -9.45 -20.71
C ASP A 42 -11.43 -8.54 -21.41
N THR A 43 -10.75 -7.71 -20.63
CA THR A 43 -9.71 -6.79 -21.14
C THR A 43 -8.39 -7.52 -21.48
N TYR A 44 -8.07 -8.59 -20.77
CA TYR A 44 -6.82 -9.35 -20.90
C TYR A 44 -7.08 -10.86 -21.04
N PRO A 45 -7.69 -11.33 -22.14
CA PRO A 45 -8.17 -12.71 -22.30
C PRO A 45 -7.05 -13.76 -22.23
N ASN A 46 -5.80 -13.37 -22.47
CA ASN A 46 -4.63 -14.25 -22.42
C ASN A 46 -4.02 -14.34 -21.00
N ARG A 47 -4.69 -13.82 -19.96
CA ARG A 47 -4.26 -13.88 -18.57
C ARG A 47 -5.32 -14.52 -17.70
N LYS A 48 -4.88 -15.18 -16.62
CA LYS A 48 -5.80 -15.74 -15.62
C LYS A 48 -6.04 -14.70 -14.54
N PHE A 49 -7.31 -14.55 -14.16
CA PHE A 49 -7.74 -13.69 -13.07
C PHE A 49 -8.53 -14.53 -12.07
N GLU A 50 -8.05 -14.54 -10.83
CA GLU A 50 -8.73 -15.16 -9.70
C GLU A 50 -9.09 -14.07 -8.71
N PHE A 51 -10.29 -14.11 -8.16
CA PHE A 51 -10.73 -13.20 -7.13
C PHE A 51 -11.02 -13.94 -5.83
N ILE A 52 -10.45 -13.48 -4.72
CA ILE A 52 -10.66 -14.01 -3.39
C ILE A 52 -11.38 -12.92 -2.56
N SER A 53 -12.66 -13.18 -2.24
CA SER A 53 -13.43 -12.29 -1.37
C SER A 53 -13.06 -12.52 0.08
N LEU A 54 -12.36 -11.55 0.70
CA LEU A 54 -11.95 -11.58 2.10
C LEU A 54 -11.95 -10.18 2.70
N ASP A 55 -12.39 -10.07 3.96
CA ASP A 55 -12.15 -8.87 4.77
C ASP A 55 -10.86 -9.05 5.59
N LEU A 56 -9.82 -8.34 5.18
CA LEU A 56 -8.51 -8.41 5.82
C LEU A 56 -8.44 -7.59 7.14
N SER A 57 -9.51 -6.88 7.53
CA SER A 57 -9.57 -6.25 8.86
C SER A 57 -9.79 -7.27 9.99
N PHE A 58 -10.16 -8.50 9.64
CA PHE A 58 -10.29 -9.62 10.57
C PHE A 58 -9.11 -10.58 10.44
N GLU A 59 -8.68 -11.12 11.57
CA GLU A 59 -7.55 -12.06 11.63
C GLU A 59 -7.80 -13.31 10.78
N GLU A 60 -9.03 -13.81 10.79
CA GLU A 60 -9.48 -14.99 10.03
C GLU A 60 -9.32 -14.76 8.52
N GLY A 61 -9.64 -13.55 8.03
CA GLY A 61 -9.44 -13.18 6.63
C GLY A 61 -7.97 -13.22 6.23
N VAL A 62 -7.09 -12.72 7.09
CA VAL A 62 -5.63 -12.74 6.86
C VAL A 62 -5.09 -14.18 6.88
N LYS A 63 -5.48 -14.98 7.88
CA LYS A 63 -5.11 -16.42 7.96
C LYS A 63 -5.58 -17.17 6.72
N SER A 64 -6.84 -17.00 6.35
CA SER A 64 -7.43 -17.62 5.15
C SER A 64 -6.65 -17.26 3.88
N LEU A 65 -6.23 -16.00 3.71
CA LEU A 65 -5.43 -15.58 2.56
C LEU A 65 -4.08 -16.30 2.52
N ILE A 66 -3.38 -16.34 3.65
CA ILE A 66 -2.08 -17.02 3.76
C ILE A 66 -2.22 -18.51 3.43
N ASP A 67 -3.25 -19.19 3.97
CA ASP A 67 -3.49 -20.61 3.74
C ASP A 67 -3.87 -20.92 2.28
N LYS A 68 -4.77 -20.12 1.68
CA LYS A 68 -5.15 -20.28 0.27
C LYS A 68 -3.98 -20.08 -0.68
N THR A 69 -3.01 -19.26 -0.30
CA THR A 69 -1.86 -18.93 -1.17
C THR A 69 -0.57 -19.68 -0.81
N LYS A 70 -0.59 -20.54 0.22
CA LYS A 70 0.64 -21.22 0.70
C LYS A 70 1.37 -22.03 -0.37
N ASN A 71 0.63 -22.73 -1.24
CA ASN A 71 1.16 -23.60 -2.29
C ASN A 71 1.23 -22.91 -3.68
N ILE A 72 0.92 -21.62 -3.78
CA ILE A 72 0.96 -20.88 -5.05
C ILE A 72 2.32 -20.16 -5.18
N ASP A 73 2.98 -20.35 -6.31
CA ASP A 73 4.26 -19.67 -6.63
C ASP A 73 4.03 -18.22 -7.07
N ILE A 74 3.78 -17.35 -6.07
CA ILE A 74 3.57 -15.92 -6.29
C ILE A 74 4.93 -15.25 -6.56
N ASP A 75 5.04 -14.53 -7.67
CA ASP A 75 6.26 -13.80 -8.06
C ASP A 75 6.25 -12.34 -7.62
N TYR A 76 5.06 -11.76 -7.50
CA TYR A 76 4.85 -10.37 -7.09
C TYR A 76 3.73 -10.28 -6.05
N PHE A 77 4.02 -9.70 -4.90
CA PHE A 77 3.02 -9.42 -3.87
C PHE A 77 2.86 -7.90 -3.71
N PHE A 78 1.65 -7.39 -3.92
CA PHE A 78 1.30 -6.01 -3.65
C PHE A 78 0.36 -5.91 -2.47
N ASP A 79 0.91 -5.53 -1.31
CA ASP A 79 0.13 -5.25 -0.10
C ASP A 79 -0.35 -3.81 -0.13
N ASN A 80 -1.61 -3.63 -0.52
CA ASN A 80 -2.16 -2.30 -0.78
C ASN A 80 -3.48 -2.04 -0.04
N ALA A 81 -4.17 -3.07 0.43
CA ALA A 81 -5.42 -2.89 1.17
C ALA A 81 -5.23 -1.95 2.36
N GLY A 82 -6.07 -0.94 2.45
CA GLY A 82 -6.00 0.06 3.51
C GLY A 82 -6.89 1.25 3.23
N TYR A 83 -7.23 1.98 4.28
CA TYR A 83 -7.97 3.22 4.17
C TYR A 83 -7.49 4.24 5.22
N GLY A 84 -8.02 5.44 5.14
CA GLY A 84 -7.75 6.46 6.13
C GLY A 84 -9.01 7.16 6.55
N MET A 85 -8.94 7.81 7.69
CA MET A 85 -10.04 8.58 8.28
C MET A 85 -9.57 9.98 8.61
N ILE A 86 -10.52 10.90 8.64
CA ILE A 86 -10.38 12.26 9.13
C ILE A 86 -11.35 12.39 10.30
N GLY A 87 -10.88 12.99 11.37
CA GLY A 87 -11.68 13.26 12.55
C GLY A 87 -10.85 14.01 13.59
N HIS A 88 -11.54 14.63 14.52
CA HIS A 88 -10.94 15.23 15.70
C HIS A 88 -10.65 14.14 16.75
N PHE A 89 -9.75 14.42 17.68
CA PHE A 89 -9.39 13.45 18.73
C PHE A 89 -10.53 13.19 19.72
N ASP A 90 -11.52 14.08 19.77
CA ASP A 90 -12.71 14.04 20.61
C ASP A 90 -13.97 13.55 19.87
N ASP A 91 -13.86 13.16 18.60
CA ASP A 91 -14.95 12.50 17.89
C ASP A 91 -15.14 11.06 18.41
N ASP A 92 -16.39 10.63 18.55
CA ASP A 92 -16.73 9.25 18.93
C ASP A 92 -16.60 8.27 17.74
N ASN A 93 -15.36 8.01 17.37
CA ASN A 93 -15.01 7.19 16.20
C ASN A 93 -14.07 6.02 16.51
N ILE A 94 -13.86 5.68 17.77
CA ILE A 94 -12.83 4.72 18.19
C ILE A 94 -12.94 3.36 17.48
N GLU A 95 -14.14 2.81 17.33
CA GLU A 95 -14.31 1.51 16.66
C GLU A 95 -13.93 1.54 15.17
N LYS A 96 -14.18 2.67 14.49
CA LYS A 96 -13.77 2.86 13.09
C LYS A 96 -12.27 3.03 12.98
N GLU A 97 -11.66 3.74 13.92
CA GLU A 97 -10.20 3.90 13.99
C GLU A 97 -9.52 2.55 14.24
N MET A 98 -10.05 1.75 15.18
CA MET A 98 -9.50 0.42 15.47
C MET A 98 -9.60 -0.51 14.26
N LYS A 99 -10.71 -0.53 13.51
CA LYS A 99 -10.81 -1.27 12.24
C LYS A 99 -9.78 -0.80 11.20
N MET A 100 -9.49 0.50 11.16
CA MET A 100 -8.42 1.02 10.30
C MET A 100 -7.04 0.52 10.74
N VAL A 101 -6.78 0.49 12.06
CA VAL A 101 -5.53 -0.07 12.62
C VAL A 101 -5.44 -1.57 12.32
N ASP A 102 -6.52 -2.32 12.48
CA ASP A 102 -6.55 -3.76 12.17
C ASP A 102 -6.16 -4.03 10.71
N LEU A 103 -6.75 -3.29 9.77
CA LEU A 103 -6.42 -3.44 8.35
C LEU A 103 -5.02 -2.90 8.01
N ASN A 104 -4.75 -1.63 8.36
CA ASN A 104 -3.53 -0.94 7.90
C ASN A 104 -2.28 -1.43 8.62
N VAL A 105 -2.39 -1.93 9.87
CA VAL A 105 -1.25 -2.33 10.70
C VAL A 105 -1.22 -3.83 10.90
N LYS A 106 -2.21 -4.42 11.57
CA LYS A 106 -2.16 -5.84 11.94
C LYS A 106 -2.19 -6.76 10.72
N ALA A 107 -3.09 -6.52 9.76
CA ALA A 107 -3.16 -7.30 8.53
C ALA A 107 -1.88 -7.13 7.70
N CYS A 108 -1.46 -5.89 7.46
CA CYS A 108 -0.24 -5.59 6.71
C CYS A 108 0.99 -6.24 7.37
N HIS A 109 1.16 -6.16 8.68
CA HIS A 109 2.27 -6.81 9.40
C HIS A 109 2.29 -8.33 9.15
N ARG A 110 1.14 -8.99 9.36
CA ARG A 110 1.03 -10.45 9.19
C ARG A 110 1.33 -10.86 7.76
N LEU A 111 0.75 -10.18 6.77
CA LEU A 111 0.97 -10.45 5.35
C LEU A 111 2.41 -10.16 4.94
N LEU A 112 2.95 -9.02 5.32
CA LEU A 112 4.33 -8.66 4.99
C LEU A 112 5.33 -9.65 5.58
N LYS A 113 5.13 -10.09 6.84
CA LYS A 113 5.95 -11.13 7.48
C LYS A 113 5.85 -12.45 6.73
N ALA A 114 4.62 -12.92 6.44
CA ALA A 114 4.38 -14.19 5.78
C ALA A 114 5.01 -14.25 4.37
N PHE A 115 4.75 -13.23 3.54
CA PHE A 115 5.25 -13.21 2.16
C PHE A 115 6.76 -12.91 2.08
N THR A 116 7.31 -12.09 2.99
CA THR A 116 8.77 -11.91 3.09
C THR A 116 9.45 -13.23 3.42
N THR A 117 8.93 -13.97 4.39
CA THR A 117 9.45 -15.29 4.76
C THR A 117 9.32 -16.31 3.63
N LYS A 118 8.15 -16.36 2.96
CA LYS A 118 7.90 -17.25 1.82
C LYS A 118 8.86 -16.98 0.68
N PHE A 119 9.04 -15.73 0.28
CA PHE A 119 9.93 -15.33 -0.82
C PHE A 119 11.40 -15.53 -0.44
N TYR A 120 11.78 -15.27 0.81
CA TYR A 120 13.12 -15.53 1.30
C TYR A 120 13.47 -17.02 1.21
N LYS A 121 12.58 -17.91 1.68
CA LYS A 121 12.78 -19.37 1.57
C LYS A 121 12.86 -19.85 0.11
N ARG A 122 12.10 -19.25 -0.79
CA ARG A 122 12.14 -19.54 -2.24
C ARG A 122 13.35 -18.92 -2.94
N GLY A 123 14.03 -17.97 -2.32
CA GLY A 123 15.21 -17.28 -2.86
C GLY A 123 14.91 -16.14 -3.84
N LYS A 124 13.63 -15.84 -4.16
CA LYS A 124 13.23 -14.78 -5.09
C LYS A 124 11.80 -14.30 -4.83
N GLY A 125 11.50 -13.09 -5.28
CA GLY A 125 10.16 -12.50 -5.29
C GLY A 125 10.23 -10.98 -5.16
N ASN A 126 9.14 -10.32 -5.57
CA ASN A 126 8.97 -8.88 -5.44
C ASN A 126 7.83 -8.57 -4.48
N ILE A 127 8.10 -7.72 -3.50
CA ILE A 127 7.10 -7.19 -2.57
C ILE A 127 7.01 -5.68 -2.75
N LEU A 128 5.81 -5.19 -2.94
CA LEU A 128 5.47 -3.78 -2.88
C LEU A 128 4.43 -3.58 -1.80
N VAL A 129 4.70 -2.71 -0.82
CA VAL A 129 3.74 -2.38 0.23
C VAL A 129 3.38 -0.90 0.19
N THR A 130 2.12 -0.57 0.40
CA THR A 130 1.62 0.81 0.36
C THR A 130 1.66 1.47 1.73
N ALA A 131 2.67 2.34 1.95
CA ALA A 131 2.65 3.32 3.03
C ALA A 131 1.92 4.61 2.55
N SER A 132 2.52 5.76 2.71
CA SER A 132 2.01 7.08 2.25
C SER A 132 3.08 8.15 2.50
N ALA A 133 2.96 9.31 1.87
CA ALA A 133 3.65 10.54 2.30
C ALA A 133 3.31 10.90 3.76
N ALA A 134 2.18 10.44 4.27
CA ALA A 134 1.80 10.54 5.69
C ALA A 134 2.82 9.91 6.65
N ALA A 135 3.68 9.00 6.16
CA ALA A 135 4.75 8.42 6.98
C ALA A 135 5.92 9.38 7.27
N PHE A 136 5.97 10.54 6.62
CA PHE A 136 7.12 11.44 6.71
C PHE A 136 6.96 12.55 7.76
N ALA A 137 5.72 12.82 8.18
CA ALA A 137 5.45 13.86 9.15
C ALA A 137 4.12 13.63 9.87
N PRO A 138 3.97 14.04 11.15
CA PRO A 138 2.69 14.00 11.85
C PRO A 138 1.74 15.08 11.29
N ALA A 139 0.44 14.79 11.30
CA ALA A 139 -0.60 15.76 10.90
C ALA A 139 -1.80 15.70 11.83
N PRO A 140 -2.41 16.84 12.19
CA PRO A 140 -3.67 16.89 12.92
C PRO A 140 -4.82 16.34 12.05
N TYR A 141 -5.93 16.01 12.69
CA TYR A 141 -7.18 15.52 12.08
C TYR A 141 -7.10 14.19 11.33
N MET A 142 -5.89 13.65 11.17
CA MET A 142 -5.64 12.36 10.56
C MET A 142 -4.62 11.54 11.36
N THR A 143 -4.46 11.84 12.63
CA THR A 143 -3.40 11.30 13.49
C THR A 143 -3.34 9.77 13.48
N PRO A 144 -4.44 9.02 13.65
CA PRO A 144 -4.40 7.56 13.61
C PRO A 144 -3.93 7.03 12.24
N TYR A 145 -4.44 7.60 11.15
CA TYR A 145 -4.02 7.19 9.79
C TYR A 145 -2.52 7.41 9.56
N TYR A 146 -2.00 8.60 9.89
CA TYR A 146 -0.57 8.92 9.74
C TYR A 146 0.27 7.93 10.55
N SER A 147 -0.13 7.63 11.78
CA SER A 147 0.56 6.67 12.65
C SER A 147 0.59 5.27 12.04
N THR A 148 -0.52 4.80 11.42
CA THR A 148 -0.52 3.51 10.71
C THR A 148 0.48 3.48 9.56
N LYS A 149 0.62 4.59 8.83
CA LYS A 149 1.52 4.65 7.66
C LYS A 149 3.00 4.79 8.05
N VAL A 150 3.28 5.42 9.20
CA VAL A 150 4.62 5.41 9.83
C VAL A 150 5.00 3.97 10.20
N TYR A 151 4.09 3.23 10.84
CA TYR A 151 4.33 1.83 11.20
C TYR A 151 4.71 0.98 9.98
N VAL A 152 3.89 1.00 8.92
CA VAL A 152 4.13 0.24 7.69
C VAL A 152 5.47 0.62 7.05
N TYR A 153 5.79 1.92 7.01
CA TYR A 153 7.02 2.42 6.43
C TYR A 153 8.26 1.86 7.15
N TYR A 154 8.31 1.96 8.47
CA TYR A 154 9.46 1.47 9.26
C TYR A 154 9.54 -0.06 9.28
N LEU A 155 8.41 -0.76 9.35
CA LEU A 155 8.39 -2.22 9.26
C LEU A 155 9.00 -2.70 7.93
N ALA A 156 8.61 -2.08 6.82
CA ALA A 156 9.13 -2.42 5.50
C ALA A 156 10.64 -2.13 5.39
N LEU A 157 11.11 -1.00 5.91
CA LEU A 157 12.54 -0.67 5.91
C LEU A 157 13.36 -1.63 6.77
N GLY A 158 12.84 -2.03 7.94
CA GLY A 158 13.49 -3.03 8.79
C GLY A 158 13.67 -4.36 8.06
N TYR A 159 12.59 -4.91 7.48
CA TYR A 159 12.66 -6.17 6.71
C TYR A 159 13.53 -6.05 5.46
N TRP A 160 13.50 -4.91 4.77
CA TRP A 160 14.43 -4.67 3.66
C TRP A 160 15.87 -4.74 4.11
N ARG A 161 16.22 -4.15 5.26
CA ARG A 161 17.59 -4.19 5.79
C ARG A 161 18.01 -5.61 6.15
N GLU A 162 17.15 -6.37 6.85
CA GLU A 162 17.41 -7.78 7.16
C GLU A 162 17.64 -8.63 5.90
N LEU A 163 16.82 -8.42 4.85
CA LEU A 163 17.00 -9.11 3.56
C LEU A 163 18.36 -8.78 2.93
N LYS A 164 18.81 -7.52 3.04
CA LYS A 164 20.13 -7.10 2.52
C LYS A 164 21.27 -7.72 3.30
N GLU A 165 21.21 -7.76 4.61
CA GLU A 165 22.23 -8.41 5.47
C GLU A 165 22.35 -9.90 5.15
N ARG A 166 21.24 -10.55 4.85
CA ARG A 166 21.18 -11.97 4.42
C ARG A 166 21.51 -12.20 2.94
N LYS A 167 21.93 -11.18 2.21
CA LYS A 167 22.24 -11.22 0.76
C LYS A 167 21.10 -11.81 -0.08
N SER A 168 19.86 -11.60 0.35
CA SER A 168 18.67 -12.13 -0.32
C SER A 168 18.42 -11.45 -1.67
N LYS A 169 17.94 -12.23 -2.66
CA LYS A 169 17.49 -11.71 -3.95
C LYS A 169 16.04 -11.20 -3.92
N VAL A 170 15.36 -11.30 -2.78
CA VAL A 170 14.00 -10.75 -2.61
C VAL A 170 14.06 -9.22 -2.69
N ILE A 171 13.19 -8.66 -3.50
CA ILE A 171 13.01 -7.21 -3.60
C ILE A 171 11.86 -6.81 -2.70
N LEU A 172 12.10 -5.89 -1.76
CA LEU A 172 11.08 -5.28 -0.95
C LEU A 172 11.10 -3.77 -1.17
N SER A 173 9.95 -3.24 -1.59
CA SER A 173 9.73 -1.83 -1.90
C SER A 173 8.57 -1.28 -1.08
N VAL A 174 8.72 -0.05 -0.59
CA VAL A 174 7.64 0.68 0.08
C VAL A 174 7.22 1.87 -0.78
N LEU A 175 5.94 1.90 -1.13
CA LEU A 175 5.32 2.98 -1.89
C LEU A 175 4.80 4.07 -0.95
N CYS A 176 5.29 5.28 -1.11
CA CYS A 176 4.91 6.45 -0.33
C CYS A 176 4.27 7.51 -1.25
N PRO A 177 3.04 7.32 -1.71
CA PRO A 177 2.38 8.29 -2.56
C PRO A 177 1.93 9.51 -1.75
N GLY A 178 1.91 10.68 -2.38
CA GLY A 178 1.10 11.81 -1.95
C GLY A 178 -0.37 11.56 -2.28
N PRO A 179 -1.21 12.61 -2.35
CA PRO A 179 -2.58 12.50 -2.80
C PRO A 179 -2.67 11.81 -4.17
N VAL A 180 -3.53 10.78 -4.28
CA VAL A 180 -3.78 10.03 -5.51
C VAL A 180 -5.27 10.12 -5.83
N ALA A 181 -5.62 10.52 -7.05
CA ALA A 181 -7.00 10.65 -7.50
C ALA A 181 -7.70 9.27 -7.52
N THR A 182 -8.26 8.88 -6.39
CA THR A 182 -9.00 7.64 -6.14
C THR A 182 -10.28 7.93 -5.38
N ASN A 183 -11.14 6.94 -5.22
CA ASN A 183 -12.32 7.04 -4.34
C ASN A 183 -11.95 7.33 -2.87
N PHE A 184 -10.72 7.07 -2.48
CA PHE A 184 -10.15 7.40 -1.19
C PHE A 184 -10.15 8.92 -0.90
N GLU A 185 -9.98 9.78 -1.91
CA GLU A 185 -10.06 11.24 -1.76
C GLU A 185 -11.51 11.74 -1.74
N LYS A 186 -12.38 11.14 -2.57
CA LYS A 186 -13.80 11.52 -2.63
C LYS A 186 -14.53 11.33 -1.30
N ALA A 187 -14.12 10.33 -0.52
CA ALA A 187 -14.69 10.03 0.78
C ALA A 187 -14.28 11.02 1.91
N ARG A 188 -13.40 11.99 1.64
CA ARG A 188 -12.74 12.77 2.69
C ARG A 188 -13.13 14.23 2.78
N ASN A 189 -13.74 14.83 1.76
CA ASN A 189 -14.01 16.29 1.68
C ASN A 189 -12.81 17.20 2.04
N VAL A 190 -11.56 16.71 1.91
CA VAL A 190 -10.35 17.48 2.22
C VAL A 190 -9.72 18.00 0.97
N LYS A 191 -9.52 19.30 0.90
CA LYS A 191 -8.73 19.95 -0.14
C LYS A 191 -7.26 19.88 0.24
N PHE A 192 -6.49 19.04 -0.43
CA PHE A 192 -5.05 19.09 -0.30
C PHE A 192 -4.46 20.19 -1.18
N ASN A 193 -3.56 21.01 -0.64
CA ASN A 193 -2.83 22.03 -1.42
C ASN A 193 -1.87 21.42 -2.46
N ILE A 194 -1.76 20.09 -2.52
CA ILE A 194 -0.95 19.37 -3.51
C ILE A 194 -1.91 18.68 -4.48
N LYS A 195 -1.82 19.05 -5.76
CA LYS A 195 -2.63 18.43 -6.82
C LYS A 195 -2.42 16.91 -6.84
N PRO A 196 -3.49 16.12 -6.77
CA PRO A 196 -3.41 14.67 -6.80
C PRO A 196 -2.74 14.15 -8.10
N ILE A 197 -1.93 13.11 -7.97
CA ILE A 197 -1.43 12.36 -9.12
C ILE A 197 -2.52 11.39 -9.60
N SER A 198 -2.65 11.18 -10.93
CA SER A 198 -3.57 10.16 -11.43
C SER A 198 -3.17 8.76 -10.93
N CYS A 199 -4.18 7.93 -10.63
CA CYS A 199 -3.98 6.58 -10.13
C CYS A 199 -3.09 5.75 -11.07
N GLN A 200 -3.37 5.81 -12.37
CA GLN A 200 -2.60 5.13 -13.41
C GLN A 200 -1.12 5.56 -13.43
N LYS A 201 -0.83 6.87 -13.34
CA LYS A 201 0.57 7.36 -13.31
C LYS A 201 1.28 6.90 -12.04
N CYS A 202 0.59 6.93 -10.89
CA CYS A 202 1.13 6.45 -9.62
C CYS A 202 1.46 4.95 -9.69
N ALA A 203 0.53 4.13 -10.14
CA ALA A 203 0.68 2.68 -10.30
C ALA A 203 1.82 2.31 -11.26
N SER A 204 1.84 2.96 -12.44
CA SER A 204 2.91 2.72 -13.43
C SER A 204 4.30 3.05 -12.88
N TYR A 205 4.43 4.18 -12.19
CA TYR A 205 5.69 4.56 -11.55
C TYR A 205 6.07 3.56 -10.45
N ALA A 206 5.11 3.15 -9.62
CA ALA A 206 5.33 2.21 -8.52
C ALA A 206 5.81 0.84 -9.04
N VAL A 207 5.11 0.23 -9.99
CA VAL A 207 5.50 -1.06 -10.59
C VAL A 207 6.86 -0.95 -11.27
N LYS A 208 7.08 0.08 -12.11
CA LYS A 208 8.37 0.28 -12.80
C LYS A 208 9.54 0.39 -11.82
N LYS A 209 9.36 1.07 -10.68
CA LYS A 209 10.44 1.28 -9.71
C LYS A 209 10.63 0.06 -8.79
N SER A 210 9.56 -0.64 -8.40
CA SER A 210 9.67 -1.86 -7.59
C SER A 210 10.36 -2.98 -8.36
N LEU A 211 10.01 -3.19 -9.64
CA LEU A 211 10.70 -4.18 -10.49
C LEU A 211 12.19 -3.86 -10.72
N LYS A 212 12.60 -2.59 -10.54
CA LYS A 212 14.02 -2.17 -10.56
C LYS A 212 14.69 -2.23 -9.18
N GLY A 213 14.04 -2.76 -8.17
CA GLY A 213 14.60 -2.91 -6.82
C GLY A 213 14.71 -1.62 -6.01
N LYS A 214 13.96 -0.54 -6.37
CA LYS A 214 13.94 0.70 -5.59
C LYS A 214 13.23 0.48 -4.26
N THR A 215 13.91 0.72 -3.14
CA THR A 215 13.36 0.47 -1.80
C THR A 215 12.24 1.46 -1.44
N VAL A 216 12.51 2.76 -1.46
CA VAL A 216 11.50 3.79 -1.17
C VAL A 216 11.06 4.43 -2.48
N ILE A 217 9.75 4.33 -2.77
CA ILE A 217 9.16 4.81 -4.01
C ILE A 217 8.22 5.98 -3.71
N VAL A 218 8.62 7.18 -4.11
CA VAL A 218 7.83 8.42 -3.97
C VAL A 218 7.50 8.95 -5.37
N PRO A 219 6.25 8.82 -5.85
CA PRO A 219 5.90 9.18 -7.23
C PRO A 219 5.95 10.67 -7.54
N SER A 220 5.71 11.54 -6.54
CA SER A 220 5.66 12.99 -6.72
C SER A 220 6.99 13.65 -6.35
N PHE A 221 7.50 14.53 -7.22
CA PHE A 221 8.72 15.30 -6.94
C PHE A 221 8.54 16.24 -5.75
N LYS A 222 7.38 16.91 -5.65
CA LYS A 222 7.07 17.78 -4.49
C LYS A 222 7.13 17.02 -3.17
N ILE A 223 6.59 15.79 -3.15
CA ILE A 223 6.64 14.93 -1.95
C ILE A 223 8.07 14.46 -1.65
N LYS A 224 8.91 14.22 -2.67
CA LYS A 224 10.34 13.91 -2.43
C LYS A 224 11.05 15.05 -1.75
N CYS A 225 10.83 16.28 -2.20
CA CYS A 225 11.39 17.47 -1.56
C CYS A 225 10.88 17.58 -0.11
N LEU A 226 9.57 17.43 0.11
CA LEU A 226 8.99 17.45 1.45
C LEU A 226 9.62 16.38 2.36
N HIS A 227 9.77 15.16 1.85
CA HIS A 227 10.43 14.08 2.57
C HIS A 227 11.87 14.44 2.95
N PHE A 228 12.65 14.96 2.01
CA PHE A 228 14.03 15.40 2.27
C PHE A 228 14.09 16.47 3.36
N PHE A 229 13.33 17.54 3.21
CA PHE A 229 13.33 18.64 4.18
C PHE A 229 12.75 18.27 5.55
N SER A 230 11.83 17.29 5.62
CA SER A 230 11.25 16.83 6.88
C SER A 230 12.25 16.18 7.85
N HIS A 231 13.44 15.82 7.36
CA HIS A 231 14.53 15.30 8.21
C HIS A 231 15.27 16.41 8.98
N PHE A 232 15.23 17.62 8.46
CA PHE A 232 15.97 18.76 9.03
C PHE A 232 15.09 19.71 9.84
N LEU A 233 13.77 19.62 9.69
CA LEU A 233 12.84 20.54 10.35
C LEU A 233 12.29 19.92 11.64
N PRO A 234 12.12 20.72 12.73
CA PRO A 234 11.45 20.27 13.94
C PRO A 234 10.02 19.79 13.65
N LYS A 235 9.63 18.64 14.23
CA LYS A 235 8.30 18.06 14.00
C LYS A 235 7.16 19.02 14.35
N LYS A 236 7.31 19.83 15.41
CA LYS A 236 6.34 20.88 15.78
C LYS A 236 6.13 21.93 14.67
N PHE A 237 7.18 22.29 13.92
CA PHE A 237 7.06 23.22 12.80
C PHE A 237 6.32 22.56 11.63
N ILE A 238 6.67 21.32 11.31
CA ILE A 238 6.04 20.59 10.20
C ILE A 238 4.53 20.42 10.43
N THR A 239 4.10 20.10 11.66
CA THR A 239 2.65 20.00 12.00
C THR A 239 1.89 21.29 11.76
N LYS A 240 2.48 22.46 12.07
CA LYS A 240 1.85 23.76 11.79
C LYS A 240 1.69 24.01 10.29
N VAL A 241 2.71 23.65 9.49
CA VAL A 241 2.66 23.82 8.02
C VAL A 241 1.59 22.91 7.40
N ILE A 242 1.50 21.65 7.85
CA ILE A 242 0.49 20.71 7.36
C ILE A 242 -0.93 21.13 7.75
N LYS A 243 -1.14 21.62 8.98
CA LYS A 243 -2.44 22.15 9.42
C LYS A 243 -2.91 23.28 8.51
N LYS A 244 -2.05 24.28 8.25
CA LYS A 244 -2.38 25.41 7.35
C LYS A 244 -2.68 24.99 5.91
N SER A 245 -2.30 23.76 5.53
CA SER A 245 -2.58 23.20 4.21
C SER A 245 -3.89 22.38 4.19
N ALA A 246 -4.49 22.14 5.34
CA ALA A 246 -5.75 21.37 5.49
C ALA A 246 -6.97 22.29 5.77
N ASP A 247 -6.75 23.54 6.19
CA ASP A 247 -7.74 24.61 6.29
C ASP A 247 -7.92 25.26 4.90
#